data_62b2bc2213230bfe65cb51ba7229d5b2
#
_entry.id   62b2bc2213230bfe65cb51ba7229d5b2
#
_cell.length_a   1.000
_cell.length_b   1.000
_cell.length_c   1.000
_cell.angle_alpha   90.00
_cell.angle_beta   90.00
_cell.angle_gamma   90.00
#
_symmetry.space_group_name_H-M   'P 1'
#
loop_
_entity.id
_entity.type
_entity.pdbx_description
1 polymer ?
#
loop_
_entity_poly.entity_id
_entity_poly.type
_entity_poly.pdbx_seq_one_letter_code
_entity_poly.pdbx_strand_id
1 'polypeptide(L)'
;MINFGYACNNMELGKQGIRTGRTMTLAKWERGGLQLASDIALENAVDLQTILEWNAARGIKMFRIGSELFPRWDHYELNELPDIELISDILFNAGEYARENGIRLTTHPGPFHILGSPYQAVVEKSIIGLERHSELFDLLGYEPSFENKINIHIGATYGDKNAAVSSWLKNYDKLSDRLKARLVIENDDKGSMYSVRDLHDMVHKHINIPITFDFWHHTFNTGDLSEQEAFFMARDTWDMHGVKQCTHYSESRRVEYQKKLEMLCEQHNIPFNQLAEWPSFEKMYAEFSKIREQAHADYILKLPNDYGVDFDCVVEAKAKEQALIRVGVINQKILQD
;
A
#
# COMPACT_ATOMS: atom_id res chain seq x y z
N MET A 1 9.09 -14.57 13.17
CA MET A 1 9.39 -14.66 11.70
C MET A 1 8.59 -13.57 10.99
N ILE A 2 9.19 -12.84 10.05
CA ILE A 2 8.51 -11.82 9.27
C ILE A 2 7.86 -12.46 8.04
N ASN A 3 6.57 -12.20 7.82
CA ASN A 3 5.92 -12.51 6.55
C ASN A 3 6.04 -11.31 5.63
N PHE A 4 6.73 -11.48 4.52
CA PHE A 4 6.87 -10.44 3.52
C PHE A 4 5.83 -10.57 2.41
N GLY A 5 5.43 -9.43 1.87
CA GLY A 5 4.60 -9.32 0.71
C GLY A 5 4.87 -8.05 -0.08
N TYR A 6 4.10 -7.84 -1.11
CA TYR A 6 4.22 -6.70 -2.02
C TYR A 6 2.83 -6.17 -2.42
N ALA A 7 2.78 -5.11 -3.23
CA ALA A 7 1.55 -4.38 -3.48
C ALA A 7 1.10 -4.39 -4.94
N CYS A 8 -0.20 -4.54 -5.13
CA CYS A 8 -1.02 -4.24 -6.32
C CYS A 8 -0.84 -5.19 -7.49
N ASN A 9 0.35 -5.27 -8.10
CA ASN A 9 0.59 -6.05 -9.31
C ASN A 9 1.82 -6.94 -9.14
N ASN A 10 1.83 -8.06 -9.86
CA ASN A 10 2.97 -8.94 -9.98
C ASN A 10 3.69 -8.64 -11.31
N MET A 11 4.99 -8.37 -11.29
CA MET A 11 5.75 -7.96 -12.47
C MET A 11 6.00 -9.11 -13.45
N GLU A 12 6.15 -10.34 -12.95
CA GLU A 12 6.33 -11.54 -13.77
C GLU A 12 5.04 -11.88 -14.52
N LEU A 13 3.94 -11.99 -13.80
CA LEU A 13 2.62 -12.24 -14.38
C LEU A 13 2.15 -11.09 -15.26
N GLY A 14 2.52 -9.86 -14.94
CA GLY A 14 2.23 -8.68 -15.75
C GLY A 14 2.77 -8.77 -17.18
N LYS A 15 3.89 -9.48 -17.41
CA LYS A 15 4.41 -9.76 -18.77
C LYS A 15 3.48 -10.65 -19.58
N GLN A 16 2.63 -11.42 -18.90
CA GLN A 16 1.61 -12.29 -19.50
C GLN A 16 0.24 -11.62 -19.58
N GLY A 17 0.14 -10.34 -19.21
CA GLY A 17 -1.10 -9.57 -19.21
C GLY A 17 -1.94 -9.68 -17.92
N ILE A 18 -1.50 -10.48 -16.95
CA ILE A 18 -2.20 -10.69 -15.67
C ILE A 18 -1.94 -9.51 -14.72
N ARG A 19 -3.00 -8.82 -14.30
CA ARG A 19 -2.91 -7.63 -13.46
C ARG A 19 -4.26 -7.28 -12.83
N THR A 20 -4.28 -6.73 -11.63
CA THR A 20 -5.50 -6.30 -10.91
C THR A 20 -5.75 -4.80 -10.95
N GLY A 21 -4.95 -4.06 -11.68
CA GLY A 21 -5.03 -2.59 -11.76
C GLY A 21 -5.52 -2.08 -13.12
N ARG A 22 -6.34 -2.86 -13.84
CA ARG A 22 -7.02 -2.33 -15.02
C ARG A 22 -8.06 -1.33 -14.58
N THR A 23 -8.03 -0.15 -15.19
CA THR A 23 -8.96 0.92 -14.89
C THR A 23 -9.43 1.61 -16.16
N MET A 24 -10.30 2.59 -16.03
CA MET A 24 -10.79 3.37 -17.16
C MET A 24 -10.78 4.87 -16.87
N THR A 25 -10.57 5.66 -17.92
CA THR A 25 -10.73 7.12 -17.86
C THR A 25 -12.21 7.50 -17.80
N LEU A 26 -12.51 8.74 -17.37
CA LEU A 26 -13.88 9.25 -17.38
C LEU A 26 -14.51 9.16 -18.78
N ALA A 27 -13.78 9.49 -19.83
CA ALA A 27 -14.27 9.40 -21.22
C ALA A 27 -14.56 7.95 -21.67
N LYS A 28 -13.88 6.95 -21.11
CA LYS A 28 -14.23 5.54 -21.35
C LYS A 28 -15.47 5.12 -20.56
N TRP A 29 -15.61 5.61 -19.33
CA TRP A 29 -16.82 5.42 -18.53
C TRP A 29 -18.05 5.99 -19.22
N GLU A 30 -18.00 7.23 -19.69
CA GLU A 30 -19.10 7.89 -20.40
C GLU A 30 -19.58 7.14 -21.65
N ARG A 31 -18.68 6.38 -22.30
CA ARG A 31 -19.00 5.58 -23.49
C ARG A 31 -19.39 4.13 -23.19
N GLY A 32 -18.75 3.52 -22.22
CA GLY A 32 -18.90 2.09 -21.92
C GLY A 32 -19.77 1.77 -20.71
N GLY A 33 -19.96 2.74 -19.83
CA GLY A 33 -20.85 2.65 -18.68
C GLY A 33 -20.58 1.44 -17.78
N LEU A 34 -21.65 0.94 -17.19
CA LEU A 34 -21.63 -0.21 -16.26
C LEU A 34 -21.09 -1.50 -16.90
N GLN A 35 -21.39 -1.76 -18.17
CA GLN A 35 -20.91 -2.98 -18.82
C GLN A 35 -19.38 -3.01 -18.88
N LEU A 36 -18.75 -1.91 -19.33
CA LEU A 36 -17.29 -1.86 -19.39
C LEU A 36 -16.66 -1.90 -17.99
N ALA A 37 -17.32 -1.32 -16.97
CA ALA A 37 -16.86 -1.43 -15.58
C ALA A 37 -16.92 -2.88 -15.09
N SER A 38 -18.00 -3.58 -15.39
CA SER A 38 -18.20 -4.99 -15.05
C SER A 38 -17.17 -5.89 -15.72
N ASP A 39 -16.97 -5.74 -17.02
CA ASP A 39 -15.96 -6.50 -17.79
C ASP A 39 -14.56 -6.35 -17.17
N ILE A 40 -14.15 -5.11 -16.85
CA ILE A 40 -12.84 -4.83 -16.23
C ILE A 40 -12.75 -5.38 -14.82
N ALA A 41 -13.80 -5.24 -14.00
CA ALA A 41 -13.82 -5.78 -12.64
C ALA A 41 -13.73 -7.31 -12.65
N LEU A 42 -14.42 -7.98 -13.57
CA LEU A 42 -14.37 -9.43 -13.77
C LEU A 42 -12.95 -9.89 -14.14
N GLU A 43 -12.30 -9.23 -15.12
CA GLU A 43 -10.92 -9.54 -15.47
C GLU A 43 -9.96 -9.32 -14.27
N ASN A 44 -10.12 -8.24 -13.52
CA ASN A 44 -9.31 -7.95 -12.35
C ASN A 44 -9.52 -9.01 -11.24
N ALA A 45 -10.74 -9.48 -11.03
CA ALA A 45 -11.06 -10.52 -10.04
C ALA A 45 -10.42 -11.88 -10.39
N VAL A 46 -10.52 -12.29 -11.67
CA VAL A 46 -9.86 -13.51 -12.18
C VAL A 46 -8.35 -13.43 -12.01
N ASP A 47 -7.77 -12.29 -12.34
CA ASP A 47 -6.32 -12.10 -12.24
C ASP A 47 -5.83 -12.00 -10.79
N LEU A 48 -6.69 -11.53 -9.86
CA LEU A 48 -6.39 -11.59 -8.43
C LEU A 48 -6.20 -13.03 -7.96
N GLN A 49 -7.10 -13.94 -8.34
CA GLN A 49 -6.97 -15.36 -8.03
C GLN A 49 -5.63 -15.91 -8.52
N THR A 50 -5.27 -15.65 -9.78
CA THR A 50 -4.01 -16.09 -10.37
C THR A 50 -2.77 -15.55 -9.63
N ILE A 51 -2.82 -14.28 -9.19
CA ILE A 51 -1.73 -13.69 -8.39
C ILE A 51 -1.61 -14.38 -7.01
N LEU A 52 -2.73 -14.72 -6.38
CA LEU A 52 -2.72 -15.40 -5.09
C LEU A 52 -2.18 -16.82 -5.21
N GLU A 53 -2.51 -17.54 -6.26
CA GLU A 53 -1.96 -18.87 -6.57
C GLU A 53 -0.44 -18.79 -6.79
N TRP A 54 0.02 -17.81 -7.56
CA TRP A 54 1.44 -17.55 -7.77
C TRP A 54 2.16 -17.26 -6.44
N ASN A 55 1.54 -16.46 -5.57
CA ASN A 55 2.07 -16.10 -4.25
C ASN A 55 2.17 -17.33 -3.34
N ALA A 56 1.11 -18.13 -3.26
CA ALA A 56 1.08 -19.35 -2.45
C ALA A 56 2.18 -20.33 -2.84
N ALA A 57 2.33 -20.58 -4.16
CA ALA A 57 3.37 -21.47 -4.70
C ALA A 57 4.80 -21.02 -4.36
N ARG A 58 5.00 -19.74 -4.02
CA ARG A 58 6.32 -19.15 -3.69
C ARG A 58 6.48 -18.77 -2.22
N GLY A 59 5.54 -19.18 -1.37
CA GLY A 59 5.58 -18.95 0.08
C GLY A 59 5.37 -17.49 0.49
N ILE A 60 4.81 -16.64 -0.38
CA ILE A 60 4.44 -15.27 -0.03
C ILE A 60 3.17 -15.31 0.80
N LYS A 61 3.24 -14.74 2.01
CA LYS A 61 2.17 -14.79 3.00
C LYS A 61 1.44 -13.46 3.20
N MET A 62 1.74 -12.47 2.38
CA MET A 62 1.08 -11.18 2.43
C MET A 62 0.95 -10.57 1.04
N PHE A 63 -0.23 -9.98 0.76
CA PHE A 63 -0.46 -9.25 -0.47
C PHE A 63 -1.37 -8.04 -0.24
N ARG A 64 -0.97 -6.87 -0.75
CA ARG A 64 -1.79 -5.65 -0.75
C ARG A 64 -2.53 -5.53 -2.07
N ILE A 65 -3.84 -5.71 -2.06
CA ILE A 65 -4.70 -5.53 -3.22
C ILE A 65 -4.68 -4.05 -3.63
N GLY A 66 -4.61 -3.79 -4.94
CA GLY A 66 -4.70 -2.44 -5.48
C GLY A 66 -6.11 -1.84 -5.35
N SER A 67 -6.19 -0.52 -5.22
CA SER A 67 -7.46 0.21 -5.08
C SER A 67 -8.31 0.26 -6.36
N GLU A 68 -7.79 -0.22 -7.49
CA GLU A 68 -8.45 -0.15 -8.80
C GLU A 68 -9.16 -1.46 -9.20
N LEU A 69 -9.41 -2.39 -8.25
CA LEU A 69 -10.05 -3.67 -8.57
C LEU A 69 -11.42 -3.47 -9.23
N PHE A 70 -12.19 -2.50 -8.74
CA PHE A 70 -13.42 -2.01 -9.33
C PHE A 70 -13.17 -0.63 -9.97
N PRO A 71 -13.10 -0.53 -11.30
CA PRO A 71 -12.76 0.73 -11.96
C PRO A 71 -13.90 1.74 -11.85
N ARG A 72 -13.58 2.99 -11.48
CA ARG A 72 -14.58 4.07 -11.31
C ARG A 72 -15.71 3.74 -10.32
N TRP A 73 -15.41 3.03 -9.26
CA TRP A 73 -16.38 2.61 -8.25
C TRP A 73 -17.08 3.78 -7.52
N ASP A 74 -16.62 5.00 -7.72
CA ASP A 74 -17.26 6.24 -7.29
C ASP A 74 -18.51 6.63 -8.11
N HIS A 75 -18.82 5.91 -9.21
CA HIS A 75 -19.91 6.22 -10.12
C HIS A 75 -21.09 5.23 -10.10
N TYR A 76 -21.02 4.14 -9.34
CA TYR A 76 -22.05 3.10 -9.32
C TYR A 76 -22.08 2.35 -7.99
N GLU A 77 -23.19 1.66 -7.73
CA GLU A 77 -23.31 0.66 -6.68
C GLU A 77 -22.98 -0.73 -7.25
N LEU A 78 -22.42 -1.65 -6.42
CA LEU A 78 -22.01 -2.98 -6.90
C LEU A 78 -23.14 -3.76 -7.56
N ASN A 79 -24.34 -3.69 -6.99
CA ASN A 79 -25.51 -4.38 -7.52
C ASN A 79 -26.00 -3.88 -8.89
N GLU A 80 -25.43 -2.78 -9.39
CA GLU A 80 -25.72 -2.28 -10.75
C GLU A 80 -24.82 -2.94 -11.81
N LEU A 81 -23.73 -3.61 -11.40
CA LEU A 81 -22.83 -4.29 -12.34
C LEU A 81 -23.51 -5.54 -12.92
N PRO A 82 -23.53 -5.70 -14.26
CA PRO A 82 -24.16 -6.86 -14.91
C PRO A 82 -23.63 -8.21 -14.44
N ASP A 83 -22.33 -8.33 -14.14
CA ASP A 83 -21.68 -9.60 -13.78
C ASP A 83 -21.38 -9.69 -12.28
N ILE A 84 -22.03 -8.91 -11.43
CA ILE A 84 -21.69 -8.84 -9.99
C ILE A 84 -21.76 -10.18 -9.27
N GLU A 85 -22.71 -11.05 -9.61
CA GLU A 85 -22.82 -12.38 -9.01
C GLU A 85 -21.56 -13.21 -9.32
N LEU A 86 -21.14 -13.25 -10.59
CA LEU A 86 -19.94 -13.98 -11.00
C LEU A 86 -18.68 -13.37 -10.39
N ILE A 87 -18.57 -12.03 -10.36
CA ILE A 87 -17.44 -11.32 -9.73
C ILE A 87 -17.38 -11.66 -8.24
N SER A 88 -18.54 -11.68 -7.55
CA SER A 88 -18.61 -12.00 -6.12
C SER A 88 -18.17 -13.43 -5.84
N ASP A 89 -18.61 -14.40 -6.64
CA ASP A 89 -18.19 -15.80 -6.50
C ASP A 89 -16.67 -15.97 -6.68
N ILE A 90 -16.11 -15.31 -7.70
CA ILE A 90 -14.65 -15.35 -7.95
C ILE A 90 -13.88 -14.70 -6.79
N LEU A 91 -14.32 -13.55 -6.30
CA LEU A 91 -13.66 -12.86 -5.18
C LEU A 91 -13.78 -13.67 -3.89
N PHE A 92 -14.95 -14.27 -3.60
CA PHE A 92 -15.12 -15.14 -2.46
C PHE A 92 -14.14 -16.33 -2.49
N ASN A 93 -14.04 -17.00 -3.63
CA ASN A 93 -13.09 -18.11 -3.83
C ASN A 93 -11.64 -17.64 -3.68
N ALA A 94 -11.30 -16.46 -4.20
CA ALA A 94 -9.97 -15.85 -4.03
C ALA A 94 -9.65 -15.59 -2.55
N GLY A 95 -10.62 -15.08 -1.79
CA GLY A 95 -10.47 -14.86 -0.36
C GLY A 95 -10.36 -16.17 0.43
N GLU A 96 -11.15 -17.20 0.08
CA GLU A 96 -11.05 -18.54 0.68
C GLU A 96 -9.68 -19.15 0.41
N TYR A 97 -9.21 -19.12 -0.83
CA TYR A 97 -7.87 -19.59 -1.22
C TYR A 97 -6.77 -18.86 -0.43
N ALA A 98 -6.87 -17.54 -0.28
CA ALA A 98 -5.90 -16.78 0.50
C ALA A 98 -5.89 -17.22 1.97
N ARG A 99 -7.06 -17.44 2.62
CA ARG A 99 -7.16 -17.95 4.00
C ARG A 99 -6.54 -19.33 4.14
N GLU A 100 -6.88 -20.28 3.26
CA GLU A 100 -6.37 -21.65 3.28
C GLU A 100 -4.83 -21.70 3.12
N ASN A 101 -4.26 -20.76 2.35
CA ASN A 101 -2.83 -20.68 2.11
C ASN A 101 -2.10 -19.74 3.09
N GLY A 102 -2.82 -19.16 4.07
CA GLY A 102 -2.28 -18.24 5.06
C GLY A 102 -1.71 -16.96 4.45
N ILE A 103 -2.35 -16.44 3.40
CA ILE A 103 -1.99 -15.15 2.76
C ILE A 103 -2.86 -14.07 3.35
N ARG A 104 -2.26 -13.13 4.08
CA ARG A 104 -2.93 -11.95 4.60
C ARG A 104 -3.18 -10.95 3.47
N LEU A 105 -4.44 -10.54 3.29
CA LEU A 105 -4.84 -9.53 2.32
C LEU A 105 -5.07 -8.19 2.99
N THR A 106 -4.59 -7.12 2.38
CA THR A 106 -4.76 -5.73 2.86
C THR A 106 -5.08 -4.80 1.70
N THR A 107 -5.56 -3.59 1.98
CA THR A 107 -5.69 -2.51 0.99
C THR A 107 -5.08 -1.21 1.49
N HIS A 108 -4.77 -0.32 0.57
CA HIS A 108 -4.31 1.04 0.87
C HIS A 108 -4.97 2.01 -0.11
N PRO A 109 -6.11 2.59 0.29
CA PRO A 109 -6.79 3.62 -0.50
C PRO A 109 -5.85 4.76 -0.88
N GLY A 110 -6.07 5.36 -2.04
CA GLY A 110 -5.25 6.48 -2.51
C GLY A 110 -5.30 7.70 -1.56
N PRO A 111 -4.36 8.64 -1.69
CA PRO A 111 -4.17 9.76 -0.76
C PRO A 111 -5.30 10.80 -0.78
N PHE A 112 -6.34 10.57 -1.55
CA PHE A 112 -7.50 11.45 -1.68
C PHE A 112 -8.58 11.20 -0.61
N HIS A 113 -8.44 10.14 0.20
CA HIS A 113 -9.37 9.82 1.28
C HIS A 113 -8.97 10.57 2.56
N ILE A 114 -9.47 11.81 2.70
CA ILE A 114 -9.07 12.75 3.75
C ILE A 114 -10.26 13.06 4.66
N LEU A 115 -10.39 12.32 5.76
CA LEU A 115 -11.46 12.54 6.75
C LEU A 115 -11.30 13.86 7.52
N GLY A 116 -10.07 14.37 7.65
CA GLY A 116 -9.78 15.65 8.32
C GLY A 116 -9.99 16.89 7.44
N SER A 117 -10.52 16.75 6.22
CA SER A 117 -10.71 17.87 5.29
C SER A 117 -11.71 18.91 5.84
N PRO A 118 -11.44 20.22 5.69
CA PRO A 118 -12.41 21.26 6.01
C PRO A 118 -13.55 21.34 4.97
N TYR A 119 -13.41 20.64 3.84
CA TYR A 119 -14.40 20.63 2.75
C TYR A 119 -15.32 19.42 2.87
N GLN A 120 -16.59 19.63 3.20
CA GLN A 120 -17.55 18.55 3.45
C GLN A 120 -17.67 17.56 2.28
N ALA A 121 -17.66 18.04 1.03
CA ALA A 121 -17.74 17.21 -0.17
C ALA A 121 -16.52 16.26 -0.31
N VAL A 122 -15.34 16.65 0.19
CA VAL A 122 -14.15 15.79 0.23
C VAL A 122 -14.32 14.70 1.28
N VAL A 123 -14.86 15.06 2.44
CA VAL A 123 -15.14 14.10 3.54
C VAL A 123 -16.16 13.05 3.08
N GLU A 124 -17.26 13.46 2.47
CA GLU A 124 -18.31 12.56 1.98
C GLU A 124 -17.78 11.57 0.95
N LYS A 125 -17.02 12.04 -0.04
CA LYS A 125 -16.35 11.18 -1.01
C LYS A 125 -15.33 10.24 -0.35
N SER A 126 -14.62 10.72 0.67
CA SER A 126 -13.67 9.90 1.42
C SER A 126 -14.37 8.76 2.15
N ILE A 127 -15.48 9.05 2.82
CA ILE A 127 -16.29 8.03 3.51
C ILE A 127 -16.78 6.98 2.51
N ILE A 128 -17.39 7.39 1.40
CA ILE A 128 -17.87 6.47 0.36
C ILE A 128 -16.72 5.59 -0.14
N GLY A 129 -15.57 6.18 -0.50
CA GLY A 129 -14.43 5.41 -0.99
C GLY A 129 -13.88 4.42 0.03
N LEU A 130 -13.83 4.78 1.31
CA LEU A 130 -13.39 3.88 2.39
C LEU A 130 -14.39 2.74 2.62
N GLU A 131 -15.71 3.02 2.61
CA GLU A 131 -16.73 1.98 2.70
C GLU A 131 -16.63 0.98 1.54
N ARG A 132 -16.30 1.43 0.31
CA ARG A 132 -16.06 0.55 -0.84
C ARG A 132 -14.90 -0.42 -0.60
N HIS A 133 -13.81 0.02 0.04
CA HIS A 133 -12.72 -0.88 0.42
C HIS A 133 -13.15 -1.90 1.49
N SER A 134 -14.08 -1.54 2.37
CA SER A 134 -14.66 -2.49 3.33
C SER A 134 -15.58 -3.50 2.63
N GLU A 135 -16.39 -3.06 1.67
CA GLU A 135 -17.22 -3.94 0.83
C GLU A 135 -16.39 -4.96 0.04
N LEU A 136 -15.21 -4.56 -0.45
CA LEU A 136 -14.29 -5.51 -1.10
C LEU A 136 -13.91 -6.67 -0.18
N PHE A 137 -13.63 -6.42 1.10
CA PHE A 137 -13.33 -7.50 2.04
C PHE A 137 -14.55 -8.35 2.37
N ASP A 138 -15.75 -7.77 2.36
CA ASP A 138 -16.99 -8.55 2.50
C ASP A 138 -17.18 -9.50 1.30
N LEU A 139 -16.93 -9.04 0.07
CA LEU A 139 -16.94 -9.90 -1.13
C LEU A 139 -15.89 -11.01 -1.09
N LEU A 140 -14.72 -10.74 -0.51
CA LEU A 140 -13.66 -11.75 -0.28
C LEU A 140 -14.00 -12.72 0.86
N GLY A 141 -15.15 -12.57 1.53
CA GLY A 141 -15.61 -13.44 2.62
C GLY A 141 -14.83 -13.26 3.93
N TYR A 142 -14.35 -12.05 4.22
CA TYR A 142 -13.66 -11.74 5.47
C TYR A 142 -14.59 -11.04 6.46
N GLU A 143 -14.63 -11.54 7.69
CA GLU A 143 -15.23 -10.83 8.80
C GLU A 143 -14.45 -9.52 9.11
N PRO A 144 -15.14 -8.47 9.58
CA PRO A 144 -14.49 -7.21 9.95
C PRO A 144 -13.41 -7.40 11.01
N SER A 145 -12.15 -7.14 10.64
CA SER A 145 -10.99 -7.29 11.51
C SER A 145 -9.80 -6.47 11.00
N PHE A 146 -8.93 -6.01 11.90
CA PHE A 146 -7.65 -5.39 11.54
C PHE A 146 -6.67 -6.36 10.87
N GLU A 147 -6.95 -7.66 10.85
CA GLU A 147 -6.19 -8.64 10.07
C GLU A 147 -6.24 -8.26 8.57
N ASN A 148 -7.42 -7.84 8.09
CA ASN A 148 -7.62 -7.36 6.73
C ASN A 148 -7.72 -5.84 6.70
N LYS A 149 -6.60 -5.19 7.03
CA LYS A 149 -6.53 -3.74 7.20
C LYS A 149 -6.83 -2.95 5.93
N ILE A 150 -7.53 -1.83 6.13
CA ILE A 150 -7.64 -0.72 5.19
C ILE A 150 -6.73 0.39 5.73
N ASN A 151 -5.60 0.63 5.08
CA ASN A 151 -4.57 1.52 5.56
C ASN A 151 -4.73 2.93 4.98
N ILE A 152 -4.73 3.97 5.80
CA ILE A 152 -4.78 5.36 5.32
C ILE A 152 -3.81 6.26 6.08
N HIS A 153 -3.44 7.38 5.47
CA HIS A 153 -2.84 8.51 6.18
C HIS A 153 -3.94 9.43 6.74
N ILE A 154 -3.64 10.17 7.81
CA ILE A 154 -4.57 11.18 8.35
C ILE A 154 -4.86 12.27 7.29
N GLY A 155 -3.85 12.59 6.47
CA GLY A 155 -3.94 13.57 5.41
C GLY A 155 -3.39 14.96 5.80
N ALA A 156 -3.80 15.99 5.06
CA ALA A 156 -3.25 17.33 5.21
C ALA A 156 -3.64 18.00 6.54
N THR A 157 -2.71 18.78 7.09
CA THR A 157 -2.91 19.52 8.35
C THR A 157 -3.63 20.85 8.18
N TYR A 158 -3.74 21.36 6.95
CA TYR A 158 -4.38 22.66 6.63
C TYR A 158 -3.87 23.84 7.47
N GLY A 159 -2.62 23.77 7.93
CA GLY A 159 -2.02 24.80 8.78
C GLY A 159 -2.28 24.65 10.27
N ASP A 160 -3.17 23.76 10.69
CA ASP A 160 -3.46 23.44 12.08
C ASP A 160 -3.67 21.92 12.25
N LYS A 161 -2.63 21.25 12.74
CA LYS A 161 -2.60 19.80 12.95
C LYS A 161 -3.69 19.35 13.94
N ASN A 162 -3.93 20.09 15.00
CA ASN A 162 -4.93 19.76 16.04
C ASN A 162 -6.36 19.88 15.49
N ALA A 163 -6.66 20.96 14.76
CA ALA A 163 -7.96 21.14 14.13
C ALA A 163 -8.25 20.05 13.08
N ALA A 164 -7.23 19.69 12.28
CA ALA A 164 -7.36 18.63 11.28
C ALA A 164 -7.65 17.26 11.93
N VAL A 165 -6.95 16.90 13.01
CA VAL A 165 -7.21 15.66 13.76
C VAL A 165 -8.59 15.69 14.43
N SER A 166 -8.98 16.79 15.03
CA SER A 166 -10.32 16.92 15.64
C SER A 166 -11.43 16.71 14.62
N SER A 167 -11.27 17.27 13.42
CA SER A 167 -12.19 17.03 12.28
C SER A 167 -12.16 15.58 11.83
N TRP A 168 -10.97 14.98 11.77
CA TRP A 168 -10.79 13.58 11.38
C TRP A 168 -11.52 12.64 12.36
N LEU A 169 -11.33 12.80 13.66
CA LEU A 169 -12.01 12.02 14.70
C LEU A 169 -13.54 12.16 14.63
N LYS A 170 -14.05 13.39 14.47
CA LYS A 170 -15.47 13.64 14.28
C LYS A 170 -16.05 12.92 13.05
N ASN A 171 -15.29 12.83 11.96
CA ASN A 171 -15.74 12.17 10.75
C ASN A 171 -15.53 10.65 10.82
N TYR A 172 -14.53 10.16 11.58
CA TYR A 172 -14.36 8.75 11.91
C TYR A 172 -15.62 8.17 12.61
N ASP A 173 -16.25 8.93 13.51
CA ASP A 173 -17.47 8.50 14.18
C ASP A 173 -18.63 8.17 13.22
N LYS A 174 -18.62 8.76 12.02
CA LYS A 174 -19.67 8.52 10.99
C LYS A 174 -19.43 7.26 10.16
N LEU A 175 -18.26 6.64 10.26
CA LEU A 175 -17.94 5.40 9.54
C LEU A 175 -18.75 4.23 10.09
N SER A 176 -19.03 3.25 9.25
CA SER A 176 -19.68 2.00 9.68
C SER A 176 -18.78 1.23 10.66
N ASP A 177 -19.37 0.39 11.49
CA ASP A 177 -18.63 -0.44 12.45
C ASP A 177 -17.73 -1.45 11.72
N ARG A 178 -18.18 -1.97 10.56
CA ARG A 178 -17.37 -2.87 9.72
C ARG A 178 -16.10 -2.19 9.17
N LEU A 179 -16.21 -0.92 8.75
CA LEU A 179 -15.05 -0.16 8.29
C LEU A 179 -14.13 0.20 9.45
N LYS A 180 -14.67 0.66 10.59
CA LYS A 180 -13.88 0.95 11.80
C LYS A 180 -13.05 -0.25 12.26
N ALA A 181 -13.61 -1.47 12.17
CA ALA A 181 -12.91 -2.70 12.54
C ALA A 181 -11.79 -3.10 11.57
N ARG A 182 -11.64 -2.41 10.42
CA ARG A 182 -10.61 -2.66 9.42
C ARG A 182 -9.65 -1.49 9.23
N LEU A 183 -10.08 -0.27 9.62
CA LEU A 183 -9.33 0.95 9.34
C LEU A 183 -8.12 1.07 10.25
N VAL A 184 -6.95 1.33 9.66
CA VAL A 184 -5.70 1.62 10.36
C VAL A 184 -5.06 2.88 9.78
N ILE A 185 -4.20 3.52 10.57
CA ILE A 185 -3.51 4.76 10.20
C ILE A 185 -2.02 4.55 10.08
N GLU A 186 -1.35 5.32 9.24
CA GLU A 186 0.07 5.20 8.93
C GLU A 186 0.81 6.52 9.14
N ASN A 187 2.05 6.46 9.62
CA ASN A 187 2.93 7.62 9.74
C ASN A 187 3.35 8.18 8.38
N ASP A 188 3.53 9.50 8.31
CA ASP A 188 3.85 10.24 7.09
C ASP A 188 5.34 10.52 6.93
N ASP A 189 5.77 10.78 5.68
CA ASP A 189 7.14 11.08 5.25
C ASP A 189 7.53 12.59 5.33
N LYS A 190 6.71 13.43 5.96
CA LYS A 190 6.94 14.87 6.06
C LYS A 190 6.84 15.34 7.50
N GLY A 191 7.82 16.10 7.98
CA GLY A 191 7.82 16.65 9.34
C GLY A 191 6.64 17.58 9.67
N SER A 192 5.94 18.11 8.66
CA SER A 192 4.70 18.88 8.85
C SER A 192 3.45 18.01 9.01
N MET A 193 3.56 16.71 8.75
CA MET A 193 2.49 15.72 8.83
C MET A 193 2.61 14.91 10.14
N TYR A 194 2.11 13.69 10.17
CA TYR A 194 1.95 12.91 11.40
C TYR A 194 3.03 11.83 11.53
N SER A 195 3.89 11.99 12.55
CA SER A 195 4.81 10.93 13.02
C SER A 195 4.04 9.84 13.77
N VAL A 196 4.72 8.71 14.09
CA VAL A 196 4.13 7.67 14.96
C VAL A 196 3.70 8.26 16.31
N ARG A 197 4.52 9.15 16.92
CA ARG A 197 4.16 9.84 18.17
C ARG A 197 2.88 10.66 18.02
N ASP A 198 2.77 11.45 16.96
CA ASP A 198 1.54 12.24 16.71
C ASP A 198 0.31 11.33 16.56
N LEU A 199 0.42 10.26 15.78
CA LEU A 199 -0.69 9.31 15.59
C LEU A 199 -1.09 8.62 16.89
N HIS A 200 -0.11 8.23 17.70
CA HIS A 200 -0.36 7.60 18.97
C HIS A 200 -1.04 8.58 19.95
N ASP A 201 -0.48 9.78 20.11
CA ASP A 201 -0.95 10.73 21.14
C ASP A 201 -2.24 11.44 20.74
N MET A 202 -2.42 11.76 19.46
CA MET A 202 -3.55 12.56 18.97
C MET A 202 -4.72 11.72 18.46
N VAL A 203 -4.50 10.45 18.05
CA VAL A 203 -5.55 9.62 17.43
C VAL A 203 -5.75 8.32 18.19
N HIS A 204 -4.71 7.47 18.28
CA HIS A 204 -4.81 6.14 18.90
C HIS A 204 -5.36 6.20 20.34
N LYS A 205 -4.86 7.11 21.19
CA LYS A 205 -5.33 7.27 22.58
C LYS A 205 -6.83 7.60 22.70
N HIS A 206 -7.46 8.07 21.65
CA HIS A 206 -8.88 8.42 21.65
C HIS A 206 -9.80 7.30 21.17
N ILE A 207 -9.34 6.50 20.20
CA ILE A 207 -10.20 5.52 19.50
C ILE A 207 -9.59 4.13 19.39
N ASN A 208 -8.40 3.89 19.95
CA ASN A 208 -7.68 2.62 19.93
C ASN A 208 -7.41 2.05 18.51
N ILE A 209 -7.30 2.92 17.49
CA ILE A 209 -7.01 2.53 16.12
C ILE A 209 -5.55 2.07 15.98
N PRO A 210 -5.25 0.92 15.30
CA PRO A 210 -3.87 0.47 15.10
C PRO A 210 -3.08 1.42 14.19
N ILE A 211 -1.76 1.49 14.44
CA ILE A 211 -0.81 2.29 13.66
C ILE A 211 0.08 1.37 12.82
N THR A 212 -0.02 1.47 11.49
CA THR A 212 0.96 0.88 10.57
C THR A 212 2.26 1.66 10.68
N PHE A 213 3.35 0.99 11.01
CA PHE A 213 4.68 1.59 10.98
C PHE A 213 5.28 1.48 9.60
N ASP A 214 5.46 2.62 8.93
CA ASP A 214 6.28 2.68 7.72
C ASP A 214 7.70 3.10 8.10
N PHE A 215 8.67 2.19 7.90
CA PHE A 215 10.08 2.38 8.19
C PHE A 215 10.69 3.50 7.36
N TRP A 216 10.29 3.63 6.08
CA TRP A 216 10.84 4.63 5.19
C TRP A 216 10.35 6.04 5.52
N HIS A 217 9.06 6.17 5.81
CA HIS A 217 8.46 7.44 6.24
C HIS A 217 9.07 7.92 7.56
N HIS A 218 9.33 7.00 8.50
CA HIS A 218 9.95 7.33 9.78
C HIS A 218 11.33 7.99 9.62
N THR A 219 12.09 7.67 8.56
CA THR A 219 13.40 8.31 8.33
C THR A 219 13.31 9.82 8.12
N PHE A 220 12.16 10.34 7.71
CA PHE A 220 11.92 11.77 7.44
C PHE A 220 11.09 12.47 8.51
N ASN A 221 10.33 11.71 9.29
CA ASN A 221 9.43 12.24 10.31
C ASN A 221 9.45 11.36 11.55
N THR A 222 10.53 11.47 12.33
CA THR A 222 10.80 10.60 13.48
C THR A 222 9.90 10.88 14.69
N GLY A 223 9.36 12.10 14.82
CA GLY A 223 8.63 12.51 16.03
C GLY A 223 9.47 12.42 17.31
N ASP A 224 10.80 12.66 17.20
CA ASP A 224 11.78 12.52 18.26
C ASP A 224 11.85 11.11 18.89
N LEU A 225 11.55 10.07 18.08
CA LEU A 225 11.71 8.66 18.46
C LEU A 225 12.81 8.03 17.61
N SER A 226 13.57 7.11 18.20
CA SER A 226 14.38 6.16 17.42
C SER A 226 13.46 5.23 16.62
N GLU A 227 14.00 4.57 15.58
CA GLU A 227 13.25 3.60 14.77
C GLU A 227 12.67 2.48 15.65
N GLN A 228 13.45 1.98 16.63
CA GLN A 228 13.00 0.93 17.54
C GLN A 228 11.87 1.41 18.46
N GLU A 229 11.97 2.60 19.05
CA GLU A 229 10.91 3.15 19.91
C GLU A 229 9.61 3.37 19.11
N ALA A 230 9.70 3.93 17.91
CA ALA A 230 8.54 4.15 17.06
C ALA A 230 7.91 2.81 16.59
N PHE A 231 8.74 1.82 16.25
CA PHE A 231 8.28 0.49 15.88
C PHE A 231 7.49 -0.17 17.01
N PHE A 232 8.02 -0.18 18.23
CA PHE A 232 7.31 -0.79 19.37
C PHE A 232 6.09 0.03 19.80
N MET A 233 6.14 1.36 19.78
CA MET A 233 4.96 2.20 20.03
C MET A 233 3.83 1.89 19.05
N ALA A 234 4.13 1.70 17.76
CA ALA A 234 3.14 1.29 16.78
C ALA A 234 2.67 -0.15 17.03
N ARG A 235 3.59 -1.08 17.38
CA ARG A 235 3.27 -2.48 17.66
C ARG A 235 2.26 -2.64 18.79
N ASP A 236 2.46 -1.92 19.90
CA ASP A 236 1.58 -1.98 21.07
C ASP A 236 0.12 -1.69 20.70
N THR A 237 -0.09 -0.85 19.66
CA THR A 237 -1.43 -0.52 19.16
C THR A 237 -2.13 -1.70 18.45
N TRP A 238 -1.39 -2.71 17.98
CA TRP A 238 -1.91 -3.95 17.39
C TRP A 238 -2.09 -5.06 18.42
N ASP A 239 -1.14 -5.17 19.35
CA ASP A 239 -1.12 -6.23 20.36
C ASP A 239 -2.37 -6.18 21.25
N MET A 240 -2.91 -4.99 21.54
CA MET A 240 -4.15 -4.82 22.28
C MET A 240 -5.39 -5.39 21.58
N HIS A 241 -5.34 -5.61 20.27
CA HIS A 241 -6.40 -6.23 19.48
C HIS A 241 -6.14 -7.71 19.21
N GLY A 242 -5.00 -8.25 19.66
CA GLY A 242 -4.61 -9.64 19.40
C GLY A 242 -4.29 -9.90 17.92
N VAL A 243 -4.00 -8.85 17.15
CA VAL A 243 -3.69 -8.93 15.71
C VAL A 243 -2.21 -8.63 15.50
N LYS A 244 -1.57 -9.43 14.67
CA LYS A 244 -0.16 -9.25 14.32
C LYS A 244 0.06 -7.92 13.61
N GLN A 245 1.08 -7.15 14.07
CA GLN A 245 1.43 -5.87 13.45
C GLN A 245 1.69 -6.03 11.94
N CYS A 246 1.20 -5.08 11.16
CA CYS A 246 1.51 -4.96 9.74
C CYS A 246 2.24 -3.66 9.48
N THR A 247 3.40 -3.75 8.84
CA THR A 247 4.31 -2.64 8.56
C THR A 247 4.46 -2.41 7.06
N HIS A 248 5.05 -1.26 6.70
CA HIS A 248 5.52 -0.99 5.35
C HIS A 248 7.03 -0.76 5.37
N TYR A 249 7.71 -1.17 4.30
CA TYR A 249 9.15 -0.98 4.15
C TYR A 249 9.52 -0.60 2.73
N SER A 250 10.41 0.36 2.60
CA SER A 250 11.04 0.74 1.34
C SER A 250 12.44 1.29 1.59
N GLU A 251 13.15 1.60 0.52
CA GLU A 251 14.46 2.26 0.54
C GLU A 251 14.47 3.46 -0.42
N SER A 252 15.56 4.23 -0.38
CA SER A 252 15.73 5.43 -1.19
C SER A 252 15.97 5.13 -2.66
N ARG A 253 15.06 5.58 -3.53
CA ARG A 253 15.29 5.58 -4.98
C ARG A 253 16.48 6.45 -5.36
N ARG A 254 16.70 7.56 -4.64
CA ARG A 254 17.82 8.44 -4.90
C ARG A 254 19.14 7.74 -4.65
N VAL A 255 19.28 7.01 -3.53
CA VAL A 255 20.49 6.22 -3.21
C VAL A 255 20.68 5.07 -4.21
N GLU A 256 19.62 4.36 -4.57
CA GLU A 256 19.68 3.32 -5.60
C GLU A 256 20.16 3.85 -6.94
N TYR A 257 19.58 4.97 -7.39
CA TYR A 257 19.95 5.59 -8.66
C TYR A 257 21.37 6.18 -8.63
N GLN A 258 21.77 6.77 -7.51
CA GLN A 258 23.14 7.29 -7.30
C GLN A 258 24.17 6.16 -7.44
N LYS A 259 23.97 5.03 -6.76
CA LYS A 259 24.87 3.86 -6.90
C LYS A 259 25.00 3.39 -8.34
N LYS A 260 23.88 3.40 -9.09
CA LYS A 260 23.90 3.06 -10.52
C LYS A 260 24.77 4.05 -11.32
N LEU A 261 24.66 5.34 -11.05
CA LEU A 261 25.50 6.36 -11.69
C LEU A 261 26.98 6.23 -11.29
N GLU A 262 27.26 5.95 -10.01
CA GLU A 262 28.62 5.73 -9.51
C GLU A 262 29.30 4.54 -10.22
N MET A 263 28.60 3.43 -10.39
CA MET A 263 29.09 2.28 -11.16
C MET A 263 29.42 2.64 -12.62
N LEU A 264 28.57 3.46 -13.25
CA LEU A 264 28.85 3.95 -14.62
C LEU A 264 30.06 4.88 -14.66
N CYS A 265 30.22 5.74 -13.67
CA CYS A 265 31.41 6.59 -13.52
C CYS A 265 32.70 5.76 -13.44
N GLU A 266 32.69 4.71 -12.62
CA GLU A 266 33.82 3.78 -12.47
C GLU A 266 34.13 3.07 -13.80
N GLN A 267 33.10 2.53 -14.47
CA GLN A 267 33.25 1.84 -15.75
C GLN A 267 33.86 2.70 -16.87
N HIS A 268 33.53 3.99 -16.86
CA HIS A 268 34.00 4.94 -17.89
C HIS A 268 35.13 5.85 -17.42
N ASN A 269 35.61 5.69 -16.17
CA ASN A 269 36.65 6.52 -15.54
C ASN A 269 36.31 8.03 -15.58
N ILE A 270 35.05 8.36 -15.22
CA ILE A 270 34.50 9.72 -15.20
C ILE A 270 34.26 10.13 -13.74
N PRO A 271 34.71 11.30 -13.28
CA PRO A 271 34.32 11.82 -11.97
C PRO A 271 32.80 12.09 -11.90
N PHE A 272 32.16 11.70 -10.78
CA PHE A 272 30.72 11.84 -10.61
C PHE A 272 30.22 13.28 -10.81
N ASN A 273 30.96 14.28 -10.35
CA ASN A 273 30.64 15.71 -10.49
C ASN A 273 30.71 16.23 -11.94
N GLN A 274 31.34 15.48 -12.86
CA GLN A 274 31.41 15.82 -14.29
C GLN A 274 30.39 15.04 -15.13
N LEU A 275 29.60 14.17 -14.52
CA LEU A 275 28.65 13.27 -15.24
C LEU A 275 27.64 14.07 -16.08
N ALA A 276 27.21 15.24 -15.60
CA ALA A 276 26.28 16.12 -16.32
C ALA A 276 26.86 16.69 -17.63
N GLU A 277 28.19 16.78 -17.76
CA GLU A 277 28.87 17.33 -18.94
C GLU A 277 29.08 16.29 -20.05
N TRP A 278 28.79 15.00 -19.76
CA TRP A 278 28.91 13.91 -20.72
C TRP A 278 27.58 13.68 -21.46
N PRO A 279 27.54 13.87 -22.79
CA PRO A 279 26.29 13.74 -23.56
C PRO A 279 25.57 12.42 -23.38
N SER A 280 26.32 11.32 -23.19
CA SER A 280 25.75 9.99 -22.96
C SER A 280 25.04 9.82 -21.63
N PHE A 281 25.37 10.65 -20.62
CA PHE A 281 24.86 10.53 -19.25
C PHE A 281 24.04 11.74 -18.78
N GLU A 282 24.03 12.83 -19.55
CA GLU A 282 23.29 14.05 -19.24
C GLU A 282 21.83 13.79 -18.86
N LYS A 283 21.14 12.98 -19.65
CA LYS A 283 19.74 12.60 -19.39
C LYS A 283 19.58 11.85 -18.08
N MET A 284 20.46 10.90 -17.80
CA MET A 284 20.40 10.11 -16.57
C MET A 284 20.67 10.97 -15.33
N TYR A 285 21.64 11.88 -15.42
CA TYR A 285 21.92 12.82 -14.34
C TYR A 285 20.76 13.80 -14.12
N ALA A 286 20.14 14.27 -15.18
CA ALA A 286 18.94 15.12 -15.11
C ALA A 286 17.73 14.39 -14.50
N GLU A 287 17.59 13.09 -14.72
CA GLU A 287 16.60 12.26 -14.03
C GLU A 287 16.93 12.10 -12.55
N PHE A 288 18.18 11.80 -12.22
CA PHE A 288 18.66 11.69 -10.83
C PHE A 288 18.39 12.97 -10.03
N SER A 289 18.69 14.14 -10.60
CA SER A 289 18.52 15.42 -9.91
C SER A 289 17.06 15.75 -9.58
N LYS A 290 16.10 15.13 -10.25
CA LYS A 290 14.66 15.29 -10.03
C LYS A 290 14.07 14.27 -9.04
N ILE A 291 14.84 13.24 -8.63
CA ILE A 291 14.35 12.24 -7.68
C ILE A 291 14.23 12.90 -6.30
N ARG A 292 13.01 12.91 -5.77
CA ARG A 292 12.75 13.40 -4.41
C ARG A 292 13.36 12.45 -3.38
N GLU A 293 13.77 12.99 -2.23
CA GLU A 293 14.36 12.21 -1.14
C GLU A 293 13.44 11.07 -0.67
N GLN A 294 12.13 11.32 -0.60
CA GLN A 294 11.13 10.35 -0.16
C GLN A 294 10.75 9.30 -1.21
N ALA A 295 11.28 9.40 -2.44
CA ALA A 295 10.90 8.46 -3.49
C ALA A 295 11.34 7.03 -3.18
N HIS A 296 10.38 6.09 -3.27
CA HIS A 296 10.60 4.67 -3.06
C HIS A 296 11.46 4.06 -4.17
N ALA A 297 12.44 3.24 -3.80
CA ALA A 297 13.34 2.52 -4.68
C ALA A 297 12.62 1.52 -5.59
N ASP A 298 13.25 1.16 -6.70
CA ASP A 298 12.77 0.05 -7.53
C ASP A 298 13.01 -1.28 -6.80
N TYR A 299 14.15 -1.43 -6.12
CA TYR A 299 14.53 -2.59 -5.33
C TYR A 299 14.93 -2.20 -3.90
N ILE A 300 14.88 -3.17 -2.98
CA ILE A 300 15.48 -3.06 -1.67
C ILE A 300 16.80 -3.83 -1.64
N LEU A 301 17.74 -3.39 -0.80
CA LEU A 301 19.07 -3.98 -0.65
C LEU A 301 19.19 -4.84 0.62
N LYS A 302 18.34 -4.59 1.58
CA LYS A 302 18.27 -5.30 2.87
C LYS A 302 16.84 -5.45 3.33
N LEU A 303 16.63 -6.30 4.32
CA LEU A 303 15.34 -6.43 5.03
C LEU A 303 15.29 -5.43 6.19
N PRO A 304 14.08 -5.04 6.66
CA PRO A 304 13.94 -4.22 7.86
C PRO A 304 14.48 -4.94 9.10
N ASN A 305 14.79 -4.18 10.14
CA ASN A 305 15.13 -4.75 11.45
C ASN A 305 13.92 -5.49 12.01
N ASP A 306 14.13 -6.70 12.54
CA ASP A 306 13.05 -7.51 13.13
C ASP A 306 12.88 -7.28 14.64
N TYR A 307 13.87 -6.67 15.28
CA TYR A 307 13.90 -6.44 16.74
C TYR A 307 13.58 -7.67 17.57
N GLY A 308 13.78 -8.89 17.02
CA GLY A 308 13.47 -10.15 17.67
C GLY A 308 11.99 -10.48 17.80
N VAL A 309 11.11 -9.86 17.01
CA VAL A 309 9.66 -10.05 17.06
C VAL A 309 9.06 -10.39 15.70
N ASP A 310 7.87 -10.99 15.73
CA ASP A 310 7.10 -11.33 14.54
C ASP A 310 6.22 -10.16 14.10
N PHE A 311 6.21 -9.89 12.79
CA PHE A 311 5.29 -8.95 12.16
C PHE A 311 5.10 -9.28 10.67
N ASP A 312 4.15 -8.65 10.03
CA ASP A 312 3.94 -8.72 8.59
C ASP A 312 4.43 -7.44 7.93
N CYS A 313 5.01 -7.54 6.73
CA CYS A 313 5.61 -6.40 6.06
C CYS A 313 5.25 -6.35 4.56
N VAL A 314 4.61 -5.27 4.13
CA VAL A 314 4.48 -4.94 2.71
C VAL A 314 5.71 -4.19 2.25
N VAL A 315 6.47 -4.77 1.33
CA VAL A 315 7.59 -4.08 0.68
C VAL A 315 7.05 -3.19 -0.43
N GLU A 316 7.23 -1.88 -0.27
CA GLU A 316 6.78 -0.87 -1.23
C GLU A 316 7.85 -0.53 -2.27
N ALA A 317 8.51 -1.54 -2.81
CA ALA A 317 9.43 -1.40 -3.94
C ALA A 317 8.65 -1.41 -5.27
N LYS A 318 9.11 -0.63 -6.26
CA LYS A 318 8.45 -0.56 -7.57
C LYS A 318 8.57 -1.84 -8.37
N ALA A 319 9.64 -2.62 -8.15
CA ALA A 319 9.84 -3.93 -8.76
C ALA A 319 9.03 -5.06 -8.10
N LYS A 320 8.17 -4.75 -7.11
CA LYS A 320 7.19 -5.67 -6.50
C LYS A 320 7.86 -6.96 -5.99
N GLU A 321 7.33 -8.12 -6.39
CA GLU A 321 7.89 -9.44 -6.04
C GLU A 321 9.35 -9.61 -6.48
N GLN A 322 9.79 -8.94 -7.54
CA GLN A 322 11.18 -8.98 -7.99
C GLN A 322 12.15 -8.40 -6.94
N ALA A 323 11.68 -7.44 -6.14
CA ALA A 323 12.45 -6.92 -5.01
C ALA A 323 12.62 -7.98 -3.91
N LEU A 324 11.58 -8.77 -3.61
CA LEU A 324 11.62 -9.88 -2.65
C LEU A 324 12.51 -11.03 -3.13
N ILE A 325 12.50 -11.32 -4.43
CA ILE A 325 13.40 -12.30 -5.05
C ILE A 325 14.85 -11.86 -4.87
N ARG A 326 15.15 -10.59 -5.14
CA ARG A 326 16.52 -10.04 -5.08
C ARG A 326 17.15 -10.12 -3.69
N VAL A 327 16.35 -9.93 -2.63
CA VAL A 327 16.84 -10.02 -1.23
C VAL A 327 16.71 -11.43 -0.64
N GLY A 328 16.35 -12.43 -1.44
CA GLY A 328 16.33 -13.84 -1.05
C GLY A 328 15.14 -14.26 -0.19
N VAL A 329 14.09 -13.44 -0.09
CA VAL A 329 12.82 -13.79 0.55
C VAL A 329 12.12 -14.89 -0.26
N ILE A 330 12.14 -14.78 -1.58
CA ILE A 330 11.64 -15.78 -2.52
C ILE A 330 12.83 -16.53 -3.10
N ASN A 331 12.84 -17.86 -2.98
CA ASN A 331 13.92 -18.67 -3.52
C ASN A 331 13.76 -18.85 -5.04
N GLN A 332 14.78 -18.43 -5.81
CA GLN A 332 14.77 -18.56 -7.28
C GLN A 332 14.69 -20.01 -7.79
N LYS A 333 15.07 -21.01 -6.97
CA LYS A 333 15.03 -22.41 -7.40
C LYS A 333 13.61 -22.97 -7.60
N ILE A 334 12.58 -22.28 -7.06
CA ILE A 334 11.17 -22.65 -7.24
C ILE A 334 10.63 -22.16 -8.60
N LEU A 335 11.43 -21.40 -9.36
CA LEU A 335 11.03 -20.81 -10.65
C LEU A 335 11.33 -21.73 -11.87
N GLN A 336 11.89 -22.94 -11.68
CA GLN A 336 12.35 -23.82 -12.76
C GLN A 336 11.54 -25.12 -12.92
N ASP A 337 10.51 -25.33 -12.13
CA ASP A 337 9.53 -26.41 -12.22
C ASP A 337 8.16 -25.84 -12.68
#